data_69c8d60d9abef7ea0c3c84447ba2a609
#
_entry.id   69c8d60d9abef7ea0c3c84447ba2a609
#
_cell.length_a   1.000
_cell.length_b   1.000
_cell.length_c   1.000
_cell.angle_alpha   90.00
_cell.angle_beta   90.00
_cell.angle_gamma   90.00
#
_symmetry.space_group_name_H-M   'P 1'
#
loop_
_entity.id
_entity.type
_entity.pdbx_description
1 polymer ?
#
loop_
_entity_poly.entity_id
_entity_poly.type
_entity_poly.pdbx_seq_one_letter_code
_entity_poly.pdbx_strand_id
1 'polypeptide(L)'
;IELYAKPGQKIAFVGTTGAGKTTITNLINRFYDIADGKIRYDGINISKIRKPDLRRSLGVVLQDVNLFTGTIMDNIRYGRLDATDEECIAAAKLSNADAFIRNLPDGYQTVLTQNGASLSQGQRQLISIARAAVADPPVMVLDEATSSIDTRTEALVQQGMDNLMQG
;
A
#
# COMPACT_ATOMS: atom_id res chain seq x y z
N ILE A 1 17.29 12.56 -13.15
CA ILE A 1 16.58 11.32 -13.51
C ILE A 1 15.44 11.69 -14.43
N GLU A 2 15.38 11.05 -15.58
CA GLU A 2 14.23 11.17 -16.49
C GLU A 2 13.52 9.82 -16.51
N LEU A 3 12.23 9.81 -16.24
CA LEU A 3 11.40 8.62 -16.20
C LEU A 3 10.02 8.93 -16.76
N TYR A 4 9.55 8.07 -17.64
CA TYR A 4 8.20 8.16 -18.20
C TYR A 4 7.44 6.86 -17.95
N ALA A 5 6.24 6.96 -17.40
CA ALA A 5 5.33 5.85 -17.21
C ALA A 5 4.05 6.06 -18.02
N LYS A 6 3.61 5.02 -18.69
CA LYS A 6 2.34 5.01 -19.45
C LYS A 6 1.26 4.27 -18.64
N PRO A 7 -0.03 4.55 -18.89
CA PRO A 7 -1.11 3.77 -18.28
C PRO A 7 -0.90 2.26 -18.45
N GLY A 8 -1.11 1.50 -17.39
CA GLY A 8 -0.92 0.05 -17.35
C GLY A 8 0.53 -0.42 -17.26
N GLN A 9 1.51 0.48 -17.29
CA GLN A 9 2.91 0.13 -17.20
C GLN A 9 3.36 -0.05 -15.75
N LYS A 10 4.09 -1.13 -15.48
CA LYS A 10 4.78 -1.37 -14.20
C LYS A 10 6.22 -0.89 -14.33
N ILE A 11 6.68 -0.10 -13.37
CA ILE A 11 8.06 0.38 -13.28
C ILE A 11 8.61 -0.02 -11.92
N ALA A 12 9.75 -0.68 -11.90
CA ALA A 12 10.43 -1.08 -10.68
C ALA A 12 11.72 -0.27 -10.48
N PHE A 13 11.86 0.32 -9.30
CA PHE A 13 13.13 0.89 -8.87
C PHE A 13 13.91 -0.17 -8.12
N VAL A 14 15.06 -0.55 -8.66
CA VAL A 14 15.93 -1.57 -8.08
C VAL A 14 17.25 -0.95 -7.63
N GLY A 15 17.79 -1.44 -6.54
CA GLY A 15 19.04 -0.95 -5.98
C GLY A 15 19.23 -1.44 -4.54
N THR A 16 20.44 -1.26 -4.04
CA THR A 16 20.77 -1.57 -2.65
C THR A 16 20.08 -0.57 -1.69
N THR A 17 20.03 -0.91 -0.42
CA THR A 17 19.60 0.01 0.64
C THR A 17 20.43 1.31 0.56
N GLY A 18 19.75 2.45 0.60
CA GLY A 18 20.40 3.76 0.46
C GLY A 18 20.60 4.24 -0.98
N ALA A 19 20.17 3.49 -1.99
CA ALA A 19 20.26 3.91 -3.40
C ALA A 19 19.27 5.03 -3.79
N GLY A 20 18.40 5.46 -2.87
CA GLY A 20 17.45 6.54 -3.11
C GLY A 20 16.05 6.11 -3.56
N LYS A 21 15.73 4.82 -3.51
CA LYS A 21 14.39 4.30 -3.89
C LYS A 21 13.26 4.94 -3.09
N THR A 22 13.40 4.95 -1.77
CA THR A 22 12.43 5.56 -0.85
C THR A 22 12.32 7.07 -1.09
N THR A 23 13.43 7.74 -1.40
CA THR A 23 13.42 9.16 -1.73
C THR A 23 12.56 9.44 -2.95
N ILE A 24 12.68 8.62 -4.01
CA ILE A 24 11.87 8.76 -5.22
C ILE A 24 10.37 8.60 -4.91
N THR A 25 10.01 7.57 -4.15
CA THR A 25 8.60 7.34 -3.77
C THR A 25 8.05 8.45 -2.90
N ASN A 26 8.84 8.98 -1.96
CA ASN A 26 8.45 10.12 -1.13
C ASN A 26 8.24 11.41 -1.94
N LEU A 27 9.04 11.62 -2.98
CA LEU A 27 8.88 12.78 -3.88
C LEU A 27 7.62 12.62 -4.76
N ILE A 28 7.32 11.42 -5.25
CA ILE A 28 6.10 11.15 -6.02
C ILE A 28 4.85 11.40 -5.15
N ASN A 29 4.87 10.94 -3.91
CA ASN A 29 3.79 11.17 -2.95
C ASN A 29 3.75 12.60 -2.39
N ARG A 30 4.73 13.40 -2.74
CA ARG A 30 4.87 14.77 -2.29
C ARG A 30 4.89 14.90 -0.77
N PHE A 31 5.57 13.99 -0.09
CA PHE A 31 5.91 14.12 1.33
C PHE A 31 6.94 15.24 1.53
N TYR A 32 7.75 15.49 0.49
CA TYR A 32 8.67 16.64 0.40
C TYR A 32 8.45 17.35 -0.92
N ASP A 33 8.58 18.66 -0.92
CA ASP A 33 8.54 19.45 -2.14
C ASP A 33 9.90 19.41 -2.85
N ILE A 34 9.88 19.36 -4.19
CA ILE A 34 11.08 19.27 -5.01
C ILE A 34 11.68 20.67 -5.14
N ALA A 35 12.98 20.81 -4.82
CA ALA A 35 13.70 22.05 -4.96
C ALA A 35 14.02 22.39 -6.42
N ASP A 36 14.32 21.37 -7.24
CA ASP A 36 14.62 21.51 -8.66
C ASP A 36 14.09 20.30 -9.44
N GLY A 37 13.64 20.54 -10.67
CA GLY A 37 13.03 19.51 -11.51
C GLY A 37 11.50 19.58 -11.53
N LYS A 38 10.89 18.60 -12.21
CA LYS A 38 9.43 18.49 -12.33
C LYS A 38 9.00 17.04 -12.32
N ILE A 39 7.95 16.75 -11.54
CA ILE A 39 7.18 15.51 -11.65
C ILE A 39 5.82 15.87 -12.22
N ARG A 40 5.39 15.16 -13.26
CA ARG A 40 4.10 15.37 -13.89
C ARG A 40 3.22 14.13 -13.72
N TYR A 41 1.95 14.36 -13.43
CA TYR A 41 0.90 13.38 -13.37
C TYR A 41 -0.16 13.78 -14.40
N ASP A 42 -0.42 12.94 -15.40
CA ASP A 42 -1.29 13.27 -16.53
C ASP A 42 -0.96 14.62 -17.18
N GLY A 43 0.33 14.90 -17.37
CA GLY A 43 0.81 16.15 -17.98
C GLY A 43 0.82 17.35 -17.04
N ILE A 44 0.23 17.25 -15.84
CA ILE A 44 0.16 18.33 -14.86
C ILE A 44 1.32 18.20 -13.86
N ASN A 45 2.06 19.29 -13.63
CA ASN A 45 3.07 19.30 -12.58
C ASN A 45 2.40 19.06 -11.21
N ILE A 46 2.87 18.05 -10.47
CA ILE A 46 2.28 17.68 -9.17
C ILE A 46 2.29 18.82 -8.15
N SER A 47 3.20 19.80 -8.29
CA SER A 47 3.23 20.99 -7.43
C SER A 47 1.98 21.86 -7.58
N LYS A 48 1.28 21.77 -8.72
CA LYS A 48 0.05 22.49 -9.01
C LYS A 48 -1.22 21.74 -8.59
N ILE A 49 -1.10 20.49 -8.20
CA ILE A 49 -2.22 19.67 -7.71
C ILE A 49 -2.30 19.84 -6.20
N ARG A 50 -3.50 19.98 -5.66
CA ARG A 50 -3.66 20.01 -4.19
C ARG A 50 -3.21 18.68 -3.59
N LYS A 51 -2.44 18.73 -2.50
CA LYS A 51 -1.90 17.54 -1.84
C LYS A 51 -2.97 16.48 -1.53
N PRO A 52 -4.15 16.80 -0.99
CA PRO A 52 -5.20 15.80 -0.75
C PRO A 52 -5.69 15.13 -2.02
N ASP A 53 -5.82 15.86 -3.13
CA ASP A 53 -6.28 15.30 -4.40
C ASP A 53 -5.24 14.38 -5.03
N LEU A 54 -3.97 14.78 -5.00
CA LEU A 54 -2.85 13.95 -5.46
C LEU A 54 -2.80 12.64 -4.68
N ARG A 55 -2.84 12.70 -3.35
CA ARG A 55 -2.75 11.54 -2.46
C ARG A 55 -3.94 10.61 -2.58
N ARG A 56 -5.12 11.13 -2.90
CA ARG A 56 -6.31 10.33 -3.17
C ARG A 56 -6.19 9.49 -4.44
N SER A 57 -5.51 10.03 -5.46
CA SER A 57 -5.28 9.32 -6.72
C SER A 57 -4.07 8.38 -6.70
N LEU A 58 -3.24 8.46 -5.66
CA LEU A 58 -2.08 7.59 -5.46
C LEU A 58 -2.35 6.59 -4.33
N GLY A 59 -2.39 5.30 -4.66
CA GLY A 59 -2.35 4.23 -3.66
C GLY A 59 -0.92 3.94 -3.27
N VAL A 60 -0.64 3.84 -1.98
CA VAL A 60 0.70 3.61 -1.48
C VAL A 60 0.72 2.41 -0.56
N VAL A 61 1.55 1.42 -0.87
CA VAL A 61 1.90 0.32 0.03
C VAL A 61 3.36 0.51 0.41
N LEU A 62 3.59 0.94 1.63
CA LEU A 62 4.92 1.23 2.16
C LEU A 62 5.52 0.00 2.83
N GLN A 63 6.85 -0.02 2.89
CA GLN A 63 7.62 -0.98 3.66
C GLN A 63 7.21 -0.98 5.14
N ASP A 64 7.11 0.20 5.73
CA ASP A 64 6.65 0.37 7.11
C ASP A 64 5.14 0.58 7.11
N VAL A 65 4.43 -0.43 7.61
CA VAL A 65 2.97 -0.43 7.66
C VAL A 65 2.50 0.25 8.94
N ASN A 66 1.70 1.29 8.81
CA ASN A 66 1.05 1.98 9.92
C ASN A 66 -0.39 1.47 10.06
N LEU A 67 -0.63 0.71 11.12
CA LEU A 67 -1.96 0.29 11.54
C LEU A 67 -2.37 1.10 12.77
N PHE A 68 -3.62 1.57 12.78
CA PHE A 68 -4.16 2.31 13.91
C PHE A 68 -4.89 1.39 14.88
N THR A 69 -5.09 1.85 16.10
CA THR A 69 -5.90 1.15 17.10
C THR A 69 -7.35 1.07 16.64
N GLY A 70 -7.85 -0.15 16.49
CA GLY A 70 -9.19 -0.45 16.00
C GLY A 70 -9.23 -1.87 15.46
N THR A 71 -10.35 -2.28 14.89
CA THR A 71 -10.49 -3.61 14.33
C THR A 71 -9.68 -3.76 13.03
N ILE A 72 -9.41 -5.01 12.66
CA ILE A 72 -8.81 -5.30 11.34
C ILE A 72 -9.72 -4.78 10.23
N MET A 73 -11.04 -4.97 10.35
CA MET A 73 -12.00 -4.44 9.39
C MET A 73 -11.88 -2.93 9.23
N ASP A 74 -11.77 -2.17 10.33
CA ASP A 74 -11.62 -0.72 10.30
C ASP A 74 -10.31 -0.31 9.63
N ASN A 75 -9.23 -1.03 9.89
CA ASN A 75 -7.93 -0.79 9.27
C ASN A 75 -7.98 -0.98 7.75
N ILE A 76 -8.67 -2.00 7.27
CA ILE A 76 -8.87 -2.24 5.83
C ILE A 76 -9.76 -1.15 5.23
N ARG A 77 -10.89 -0.85 5.87
CA ARG A 77 -11.86 0.16 5.43
C ARG A 77 -11.27 1.57 5.38
N TYR A 78 -10.20 1.83 6.09
CA TYR A 78 -9.53 3.12 6.06
C TYR A 78 -9.07 3.54 4.65
N GLY A 79 -8.87 2.58 3.75
CA GLY A 79 -8.59 2.88 2.33
C GLY A 79 -9.74 3.58 1.62
N ARG A 80 -10.98 3.27 2.00
CA ARG A 80 -12.22 3.92 1.50
C ARG A 80 -13.31 3.76 2.54
N LEU A 81 -13.60 4.83 3.27
CA LEU A 81 -14.45 4.80 4.47
C LEU A 81 -15.90 4.37 4.22
N ASP A 82 -16.40 4.51 3.00
CA ASP A 82 -17.75 4.08 2.60
C ASP A 82 -17.79 2.65 2.04
N ALA A 83 -16.68 1.93 2.06
CA ALA A 83 -16.64 0.53 1.62
C ALA A 83 -17.51 -0.36 2.52
N THR A 84 -18.21 -1.30 1.88
CA THR A 84 -19.00 -2.30 2.61
C THR A 84 -18.09 -3.37 3.23
N ASP A 85 -18.62 -4.15 4.17
CA ASP A 85 -17.90 -5.27 4.76
C ASP A 85 -17.50 -6.29 3.68
N GLU A 86 -18.39 -6.55 2.73
CA GLU A 86 -18.15 -7.47 1.60
C GLU A 86 -17.00 -6.98 0.72
N GLU A 87 -16.92 -5.68 0.44
CA GLU A 87 -15.84 -5.08 -0.33
C GLU A 87 -14.50 -5.18 0.41
N CYS A 88 -14.50 -4.95 1.73
CA CYS A 88 -13.31 -5.12 2.56
C CYS A 88 -12.83 -6.57 2.60
N ILE A 89 -13.75 -7.54 2.72
CA ILE A 89 -13.44 -8.97 2.72
C ILE A 89 -12.90 -9.39 1.34
N ALA A 90 -13.50 -8.92 0.26
CA ALA A 90 -13.00 -9.17 -1.09
C ALA A 90 -11.57 -8.65 -1.28
N ALA A 91 -11.28 -7.46 -0.77
CA ALA A 91 -9.93 -6.90 -0.79
C ALA A 91 -8.95 -7.73 0.05
N ALA A 92 -9.37 -8.23 1.20
CA ALA A 92 -8.56 -9.12 2.03
C ALA A 92 -8.27 -10.45 1.34
N LYS A 93 -9.22 -11.00 0.59
CA LYS A 93 -9.00 -12.21 -0.22
C LYS A 93 -8.00 -11.95 -1.35
N LEU A 94 -8.13 -10.83 -2.05
CA LEU A 94 -7.21 -10.42 -3.11
C LEU A 94 -5.78 -10.28 -2.60
N SER A 95 -5.61 -9.72 -1.41
CA SER A 95 -4.29 -9.51 -0.79
C SER A 95 -3.73 -10.73 -0.09
N ASN A 96 -4.46 -11.84 0.00
CA ASN A 96 -4.15 -13.03 0.80
C ASN A 96 -4.19 -12.83 2.33
N ALA A 97 -4.83 -11.77 2.80
CA ALA A 97 -5.01 -11.52 4.23
C ALA A 97 -6.16 -12.33 4.84
N ASP A 98 -7.19 -12.66 4.07
CA ASP A 98 -8.41 -13.30 4.57
C ASP A 98 -8.13 -14.62 5.33
N ALA A 99 -7.22 -15.44 4.84
CA ALA A 99 -6.93 -16.74 5.44
C ALA A 99 -6.44 -16.61 6.89
N PHE A 100 -5.47 -15.75 7.17
CA PHE A 100 -4.99 -15.59 8.54
C PHE A 100 -6.00 -14.84 9.42
N ILE A 101 -6.75 -13.88 8.87
CA ILE A 101 -7.75 -13.13 9.63
C ILE A 101 -8.85 -14.07 10.12
N ARG A 102 -9.34 -14.95 9.28
CA ARG A 102 -10.38 -15.93 9.64
C ARG A 102 -9.92 -16.94 10.69
N ASN A 103 -8.63 -17.20 10.80
CA ASN A 103 -8.05 -18.07 11.81
C ASN A 103 -7.88 -17.40 13.18
N LEU A 104 -8.03 -16.07 13.26
CA LEU A 104 -8.03 -15.37 14.52
C LEU A 104 -9.34 -15.60 15.29
N PRO A 105 -9.32 -15.65 16.64
CA PRO A 105 -10.52 -15.89 17.44
C PRO A 105 -11.68 -14.94 17.13
N ASP A 106 -11.38 -13.65 16.92
CA ASP A 106 -12.38 -12.62 16.62
C ASP A 106 -12.44 -12.27 15.13
N GLY A 107 -11.69 -12.95 14.27
CA GLY A 107 -11.68 -12.72 12.84
C GLY A 107 -11.42 -11.26 12.47
N TYR A 108 -12.25 -10.69 11.61
CA TYR A 108 -12.17 -9.29 11.19
C TYR A 108 -12.44 -8.29 12.32
N GLN A 109 -13.08 -8.71 13.41
CA GLN A 109 -13.37 -7.88 14.58
C GLN A 109 -12.22 -7.90 15.59
N THR A 110 -11.11 -8.56 15.29
CA THR A 110 -9.91 -8.53 16.11
C THR A 110 -9.41 -7.10 16.26
N VAL A 111 -9.28 -6.64 17.50
CA VAL A 111 -8.81 -5.30 17.81
C VAL A 111 -7.29 -5.27 17.78
N LEU A 112 -6.74 -4.38 16.97
CA LEU A 112 -5.32 -4.12 16.88
C LEU A 112 -4.94 -2.94 17.76
N THR A 113 -3.81 -3.07 18.45
CA THR A 113 -3.23 -2.02 19.30
C THR A 113 -1.75 -1.88 18.98
N GLN A 114 -1.13 -0.78 19.38
CA GLN A 114 0.31 -0.57 19.24
C GLN A 114 0.83 -0.87 17.80
N ASN A 115 0.16 -0.28 16.78
CA ASN A 115 0.53 -0.47 15.38
C ASN A 115 0.46 -1.93 14.92
N GLY A 116 -0.45 -2.74 15.48
CA GLY A 116 -0.58 -4.15 15.13
C GLY A 116 0.58 -5.02 15.65
N ALA A 117 1.12 -4.69 16.82
CA ALA A 117 2.28 -5.39 17.39
C ALA A 117 2.05 -6.90 17.61
N SER A 118 0.80 -7.34 17.74
CA SER A 118 0.44 -8.76 17.86
C SER A 118 0.51 -9.53 16.54
N LEU A 119 0.64 -8.84 15.41
CA LEU A 119 0.76 -9.43 14.09
C LEU A 119 2.21 -9.48 13.64
N SER A 120 2.55 -10.46 12.79
CA SER A 120 3.85 -10.49 12.13
C SER A 120 3.99 -9.34 11.13
N GLN A 121 5.22 -9.02 10.75
CA GLN A 121 5.50 -7.99 9.72
C GLN A 121 4.78 -8.32 8.41
N GLY A 122 4.81 -9.59 7.99
CA GLY A 122 4.13 -10.04 6.77
C GLY A 122 2.61 -9.89 6.85
N GLN A 123 2.00 -10.25 7.99
CA GLN A 123 0.56 -10.10 8.20
C GLN A 123 0.13 -8.64 8.16
N ARG A 124 0.90 -7.75 8.77
CA ARG A 124 0.67 -6.29 8.68
C ARG A 124 0.76 -5.80 7.24
N GLN A 125 1.72 -6.31 6.47
CA GLN A 125 1.88 -5.99 5.06
C GLN A 125 0.66 -6.44 4.24
N LEU A 126 0.12 -7.63 4.48
CA LEU A 126 -1.08 -8.13 3.82
C LEU A 126 -2.30 -7.23 4.08
N ILE A 127 -2.46 -6.73 5.31
CA ILE A 127 -3.52 -5.77 5.65
C ILE A 127 -3.33 -4.45 4.90
N SER A 128 -2.11 -3.98 4.78
CA SER A 128 -1.79 -2.77 4.01
C SER A 128 -2.16 -2.90 2.53
N ILE A 129 -1.90 -4.07 1.93
CA ILE A 129 -2.29 -4.37 0.54
C ILE A 129 -3.82 -4.39 0.42
N ALA A 130 -4.53 -4.99 1.37
CA ALA A 130 -6.00 -5.00 1.40
C ALA A 130 -6.56 -3.57 1.48
N ARG A 131 -5.98 -2.72 2.30
CA ARG A 131 -6.34 -1.31 2.40
C ARG A 131 -6.19 -0.59 1.06
N ALA A 132 -5.10 -0.82 0.36
CA ALA A 132 -4.86 -0.26 -0.97
C ALA A 132 -5.85 -0.80 -2.01
N ALA A 133 -6.20 -2.08 -1.94
CA ALA A 133 -7.19 -2.70 -2.82
C ALA A 133 -8.58 -2.10 -2.65
N VAL A 134 -9.00 -1.83 -1.41
CA VAL A 134 -10.28 -1.16 -1.12
C VAL A 134 -10.30 0.25 -1.68
N ALA A 135 -9.20 0.97 -1.59
CA ALA A 135 -9.07 2.33 -2.11
C ALA A 135 -9.18 2.37 -3.64
N ASP A 136 -8.74 1.30 -4.32
CA ASP A 136 -8.75 1.15 -5.79
C ASP A 136 -8.29 2.42 -6.52
N PRO A 137 -7.08 2.93 -6.24
CA PRO A 137 -6.61 4.17 -6.83
C PRO A 137 -6.13 3.96 -8.26
N PRO A 138 -6.18 5.02 -9.12
CA PRO A 138 -5.70 4.95 -10.50
C PRO A 138 -4.20 4.63 -10.64
N VAL A 139 -3.41 4.98 -9.63
CA VAL A 139 -1.96 4.76 -9.62
C VAL A 139 -1.54 4.14 -8.30
N MET A 140 -0.68 3.14 -8.34
CA MET A 140 -0.13 2.46 -7.17
C MET A 140 1.37 2.70 -7.06
N VAL A 141 1.82 3.00 -5.85
CA VAL A 141 3.24 3.03 -5.48
C VAL A 141 3.48 1.94 -4.43
N LEU A 142 4.28 0.95 -4.78
CA LEU A 142 4.59 -0.19 -3.92
C LEU A 142 6.05 -0.11 -3.49
N ASP A 143 6.28 -0.07 -2.18
CA ASP A 143 7.62 -0.17 -1.60
C ASP A 143 7.79 -1.56 -1.00
N GLU A 144 8.53 -2.42 -1.70
CA GLU A 144 8.75 -3.80 -1.28
C GLU A 144 9.91 -3.87 -0.29
N ALA A 145 9.62 -4.39 0.91
CA ALA A 145 10.65 -4.80 1.84
C ALA A 145 10.33 -6.18 2.36
N THR A 146 11.08 -7.13 1.88
CA THR A 146 10.91 -8.54 2.23
C THR A 146 11.95 -9.03 3.24
N SER A 147 12.89 -8.20 3.64
CA SER A 147 14.07 -8.59 4.43
C SER A 147 13.76 -9.07 5.85
N SER A 148 12.60 -8.72 6.43
CA SER A 148 12.18 -9.11 7.78
C SER A 148 10.99 -10.05 7.81
N ILE A 149 10.61 -10.62 6.67
CA ILE A 149 9.46 -11.50 6.50
C ILE A 149 9.96 -12.93 6.24
N ASP A 150 9.31 -13.94 6.84
CA ASP A 150 9.59 -15.33 6.56
C ASP A 150 9.24 -15.69 5.09
N THR A 151 9.93 -16.68 4.53
CA THR A 151 9.81 -17.04 3.10
C THR A 151 8.37 -17.36 2.68
N ARG A 152 7.60 -18.03 3.54
CA ARG A 152 6.23 -18.41 3.25
C ARG A 152 5.32 -17.21 3.16
N THR A 153 5.41 -16.30 4.13
CA THR A 153 4.62 -15.07 4.14
C THR A 153 5.07 -14.11 3.05
N GLU A 154 6.36 -14.07 2.75
CA GLU A 154 6.89 -13.30 1.62
C GLU A 154 6.22 -13.66 0.29
N ALA A 155 6.05 -14.96 0.03
CA ALA A 155 5.36 -15.43 -1.17
C ALA A 155 3.90 -14.95 -1.22
N LEU A 156 3.19 -14.95 -0.08
CA LEU A 156 1.82 -14.43 0.01
C LEU A 156 1.75 -12.92 -0.22
N VAL A 157 2.69 -12.17 0.33
CA VAL A 157 2.80 -10.71 0.13
C VAL A 157 3.05 -10.40 -1.34
N GLN A 158 4.00 -11.08 -1.95
CA GLN A 158 4.32 -10.88 -3.37
C GLN A 158 3.13 -11.18 -4.27
N GLN A 159 2.43 -12.29 -4.01
CA GLN A 159 1.23 -12.67 -4.76
C GLN A 159 0.11 -11.63 -4.56
N GLY A 160 -0.08 -11.13 -3.35
CA GLY A 160 -1.06 -10.10 -3.05
C GLY A 160 -0.78 -8.80 -3.82
N MET A 161 0.49 -8.38 -3.88
CA MET A 161 0.91 -7.23 -4.69
C MET A 161 0.65 -7.45 -6.18
N ASP A 162 0.97 -8.63 -6.70
CA ASP A 162 0.71 -8.97 -8.10
C ASP A 162 -0.79 -8.95 -8.42
N ASN A 163 -1.62 -9.50 -7.55
CA ASN A 163 -3.08 -9.46 -7.67
C ASN A 163 -3.61 -8.01 -7.71
N LEU A 164 -3.08 -7.16 -6.84
CA LEU A 164 -3.44 -5.75 -6.76
C LEU A 164 -3.16 -5.01 -8.07
N MET A 165 -2.09 -5.41 -8.78
CA MET A 165 -1.64 -4.74 -10.00
C MET A 165 -2.28 -5.28 -11.28
N GLN A 166 -3.08 -6.34 -11.21
CA GLN A 166 -3.77 -6.93 -12.35
C GLN A 166 -5.13 -6.31 -12.65
N GLY A 167 -5.61 -5.39 -11.80
CA GLY A 167 -6.89 -4.71 -11.92
C GLY A 167 -6.93 -3.62 -12.99
#